data_99f6a26509c81e3a943d4337e1f4825b
#
_entry.id   99f6a26509c81e3a943d4337e1f4825b
#
_cell.length_a   1.000
_cell.length_b   1.000
_cell.length_c   1.000
_cell.angle_alpha   90.00
_cell.angle_beta   90.00
_cell.angle_gamma   90.00
#
_symmetry.space_group_name_H-M   'P 1'
#
loop_
_entity.id
_entity.type
_entity.pdbx_description
1 polymer ?
#
loop_
_entity_poly.entity_id
_entity_poly.type
_entity_poly.pdbx_seq_one_letter_code
_entity_poly.pdbx_strand_id
1 'polypeptide(L)'
;MCSVSIKFRRALTAAAIAPALFALGACSGSVSVDSGGYDPADVADQVQKAQEEATPDLDVSDASCPDDSDPEKGASIECMVTIEGVDAPYTVTFTTVTDDNVKFDISPAQAIISTDKVVDYLVQEATDQGIEAAEADCGEDAIIIQDPDTTFGCTLYMGDETQDVVLRVKDLDGTVALDS
;
A
#
# COMPACT_ATOMS: atom_id res chain seq x y z
N MET A 1 -39.73 9.56 20.07
CA MET A 1 -38.43 9.14 20.61
C MET A 1 -38.46 7.61 20.71
N CYS A 2 -38.12 6.92 19.63
CA CYS A 2 -37.93 5.47 19.64
C CYS A 2 -36.45 5.19 19.44
N SER A 3 -35.81 4.80 20.53
CA SER A 3 -34.42 4.36 20.55
C SER A 3 -34.37 2.94 19.98
N VAL A 4 -33.91 2.78 18.74
CA VAL A 4 -33.68 1.47 18.15
C VAL A 4 -32.24 1.06 18.50
N SER A 5 -32.11 0.28 19.57
CA SER A 5 -30.87 -0.41 19.90
C SER A 5 -30.72 -1.62 18.98
N ILE A 6 -29.94 -1.49 17.92
CA ILE A 6 -29.56 -2.62 17.07
C ILE A 6 -28.50 -3.42 17.84
N LYS A 7 -28.95 -4.49 18.51
CA LYS A 7 -28.04 -5.51 19.03
C LYS A 7 -27.58 -6.38 17.87
N PHE A 8 -26.34 -6.21 17.47
CA PHE A 8 -25.66 -7.16 16.59
C PHE A 8 -25.69 -8.56 17.24
N ARG A 9 -26.65 -9.39 16.85
CA ARG A 9 -26.63 -10.80 17.18
C ARG A 9 -25.72 -11.51 16.18
N ARG A 10 -24.62 -12.04 16.71
CA ARG A 10 -23.75 -13.00 16.03
C ARG A 10 -24.59 -14.11 15.41
N ALA A 11 -24.84 -14.05 14.13
CA ALA A 11 -25.20 -15.21 13.33
C ALA A 11 -23.93 -15.60 12.57
N LEU A 12 -23.25 -16.62 13.06
CA LEU A 12 -22.19 -17.33 12.35
C LEU A 12 -22.82 -18.05 11.15
N THR A 13 -22.95 -17.37 10.04
CA THR A 13 -23.00 -18.04 8.74
C THR A 13 -21.62 -17.86 8.12
N ALA A 14 -20.93 -18.98 7.93
CA ALA A 14 -19.69 -19.04 7.19
C ALA A 14 -19.96 -18.65 5.72
N ALA A 15 -20.01 -17.36 5.44
CA ALA A 15 -19.88 -16.83 4.10
C ALA A 15 -18.38 -16.87 3.79
N ALA A 16 -18.02 -17.61 2.75
CA ALA A 16 -16.68 -17.60 2.20
C ALA A 16 -16.38 -16.16 1.76
N ILE A 17 -15.64 -15.42 2.57
CA ILE A 17 -15.12 -14.10 2.24
C ILE A 17 -14.09 -14.35 1.15
N ALA A 18 -14.45 -14.05 -0.09
CA ALA A 18 -13.46 -13.93 -1.15
C ALA A 18 -12.59 -12.70 -0.77
N PRO A 19 -11.27 -12.86 -0.61
CA PRO A 19 -10.40 -11.72 -0.39
C PRO A 19 -10.52 -10.83 -1.63
N ALA A 20 -11.02 -9.62 -1.46
CA ALA A 20 -10.91 -8.59 -2.47
C ALA A 20 -9.40 -8.28 -2.59
N LEU A 21 -8.78 -8.77 -3.64
CA LEU A 21 -7.39 -8.50 -3.98
C LEU A 21 -7.27 -7.03 -4.40
N PHE A 22 -7.06 -6.15 -3.45
CA PHE A 22 -6.60 -4.79 -3.72
C PHE A 22 -5.09 -4.83 -3.98
N ALA A 23 -4.70 -5.46 -5.06
CA ALA A 23 -3.34 -5.36 -5.55
C ALA A 23 -3.15 -3.93 -6.10
N LEU A 24 -2.74 -2.99 -5.24
CA LEU A 24 -1.76 -2.02 -5.65
C LEU A 24 -0.51 -2.86 -5.83
N GLY A 25 -0.23 -3.24 -7.09
CA GLY A 25 0.83 -4.19 -7.36
C GLY A 25 2.13 -3.71 -6.72
N ALA A 26 2.56 -4.37 -5.66
CA ALA A 26 3.94 -4.33 -5.28
C ALA A 26 4.68 -4.92 -6.48
N CYS A 27 5.24 -4.06 -7.33
CA CYS A 27 6.12 -4.49 -8.40
C CYS A 27 7.41 -5.01 -7.76
N SER A 28 7.41 -6.29 -7.43
CA SER A 28 8.64 -7.07 -7.30
C SER A 28 9.21 -7.24 -8.71
N GLY A 29 9.98 -6.29 -9.19
CA GLY A 29 10.60 -6.31 -10.51
C GLY A 29 12.10 -6.53 -10.38
N SER A 30 12.68 -7.43 -11.18
CA SER A 30 14.13 -7.51 -11.35
C SER A 30 14.56 -6.50 -12.42
N VAL A 31 15.39 -5.54 -12.05
CA VAL A 31 15.92 -4.51 -12.94
C VAL A 31 17.41 -4.77 -13.20
N SER A 32 17.88 -4.44 -14.39
CA SER A 32 19.30 -4.50 -14.76
C SER A 32 19.74 -3.12 -15.19
N VAL A 33 20.82 -2.62 -14.60
CA VAL A 33 21.52 -1.41 -15.06
C VAL A 33 22.77 -1.83 -15.80
N ASP A 34 22.82 -1.51 -17.10
CA ASP A 34 23.92 -1.87 -18.01
C ASP A 34 24.85 -0.68 -18.22
N SER A 35 25.48 -0.17 -17.18
CA SER A 35 26.49 0.88 -17.35
C SER A 35 27.44 0.98 -16.17
N GLY A 36 28.62 0.41 -16.32
CA GLY A 36 29.85 0.91 -15.67
C GLY A 36 29.90 0.94 -14.15
N GLY A 37 29.15 0.11 -13.43
CA GLY A 37 29.17 0.09 -11.97
C GLY A 37 27.86 0.56 -11.31
N TYR A 38 27.85 0.57 -9.98
CA TYR A 38 26.74 1.05 -9.18
C TYR A 38 26.68 2.58 -9.22
N ASP A 39 25.53 3.13 -9.61
CA ASP A 39 25.20 4.55 -9.45
C ASP A 39 23.86 4.64 -8.69
N PRO A 40 23.86 5.28 -7.49
CA PRO A 40 22.62 5.43 -6.70
C PRO A 40 21.51 6.16 -7.43
N ALA A 41 21.85 7.13 -8.30
CA ALA A 41 20.86 7.87 -9.09
C ALA A 41 20.17 6.97 -10.12
N ASP A 42 20.93 6.09 -10.80
CA ASP A 42 20.38 5.13 -11.75
C ASP A 42 19.45 4.14 -11.04
N VAL A 43 19.77 3.72 -9.81
CA VAL A 43 18.91 2.85 -9.00
C VAL A 43 17.64 3.58 -8.59
N ALA A 44 17.75 4.82 -8.12
CA ALA A 44 16.60 5.66 -7.74
C ALA A 44 15.64 5.86 -8.93
N ASP A 45 16.16 6.19 -10.11
CA ASP A 45 15.37 6.32 -11.34
C ASP A 45 14.59 5.03 -11.67
N GLN A 46 15.21 3.87 -11.45
CA GLN A 46 14.54 2.58 -11.69
C GLN A 46 13.46 2.29 -10.63
N VAL A 47 13.69 2.67 -9.37
CA VAL A 47 12.67 2.53 -8.31
C VAL A 47 11.47 3.42 -8.61
N GLN A 48 11.72 4.70 -8.97
CA GLN A 48 10.65 5.62 -9.37
C GLN A 48 9.85 5.07 -10.55
N LYS A 49 10.52 4.68 -11.61
CA LYS A 49 9.88 4.13 -12.79
C LYS A 49 9.05 2.88 -12.50
N ALA A 50 9.58 1.97 -11.68
CA ALA A 50 8.84 0.77 -11.27
C ALA A 50 7.56 1.13 -10.53
N GLN A 51 7.60 2.17 -9.68
CA GLN A 51 6.41 2.66 -8.98
C GLN A 51 5.42 3.36 -9.92
N GLU A 52 5.89 4.21 -10.84
CA GLU A 52 5.04 4.84 -11.86
C GLU A 52 4.29 3.80 -12.71
N GLU A 53 4.97 2.70 -13.08
CA GLU A 53 4.36 1.60 -13.84
C GLU A 53 3.33 0.82 -13.00
N ALA A 54 3.56 0.69 -11.69
CA ALA A 54 2.66 0.01 -10.76
C ALA A 54 1.39 0.81 -10.46
N THR A 55 1.52 2.14 -10.37
CA THR A 55 0.44 3.04 -9.99
C THR A 55 0.35 4.24 -10.95
N PRO A 56 -0.09 4.01 -12.19
CA PRO A 56 -0.08 5.06 -13.24
C PRO A 56 -1.05 6.23 -12.96
N ASP A 57 -1.93 6.08 -11.99
CA ASP A 57 -2.92 7.08 -11.59
C ASP A 57 -2.45 7.95 -10.42
N LEU A 58 -1.29 7.64 -9.81
CA LEU A 58 -0.70 8.40 -8.70
C LEU A 58 0.47 9.26 -9.17
N ASP A 59 0.65 10.40 -8.52
CA ASP A 59 1.84 11.24 -8.73
C ASP A 59 3.05 10.64 -8.00
N VAL A 60 4.09 10.29 -8.77
CA VAL A 60 5.31 9.67 -8.24
C VAL A 60 6.49 10.57 -8.59
N SER A 61 7.27 10.97 -7.59
CA SER A 61 8.38 11.90 -7.74
C SER A 61 9.52 11.63 -6.75
N ASP A 62 10.61 12.37 -6.88
CA ASP A 62 11.70 12.52 -5.92
C ASP A 62 12.22 11.19 -5.33
N ALA A 63 12.55 10.22 -6.20
CA ALA A 63 13.21 9.01 -5.76
C ALA A 63 14.67 9.28 -5.36
N SER A 64 15.12 8.68 -4.27
CA SER A 64 16.48 8.78 -3.78
C SER A 64 16.96 7.51 -3.11
N CYS A 65 18.23 7.17 -3.32
CA CYS A 65 18.94 6.06 -2.68
C CYS A 65 20.21 6.55 -2.00
N PRO A 66 20.74 5.83 -1.00
CA PRO A 66 21.97 6.23 -0.30
C PRO A 66 23.21 6.26 -1.22
N ASP A 67 23.99 7.35 -1.15
CA ASP A 67 25.20 7.54 -1.98
C ASP A 67 26.40 6.71 -1.53
N ASP A 68 26.45 6.31 -0.26
CA ASP A 68 27.58 5.63 0.39
C ASP A 68 27.43 4.11 0.47
N SER A 69 26.62 3.54 -0.42
CA SER A 69 26.38 2.10 -0.47
C SER A 69 27.39 1.40 -1.37
N ASP A 70 28.10 0.41 -0.83
CA ASP A 70 28.88 -0.55 -1.61
C ASP A 70 27.99 -1.75 -1.93
N PRO A 71 27.48 -1.89 -3.16
CA PRO A 71 26.60 -2.98 -3.48
C PRO A 71 27.35 -4.31 -3.48
N GLU A 72 26.89 -5.23 -2.65
CA GLU A 72 27.34 -6.62 -2.68
C GLU A 72 26.15 -7.52 -3.03
N LYS A 73 26.41 -8.64 -3.69
CA LYS A 73 25.35 -9.60 -3.96
C LYS A 73 24.70 -10.08 -2.66
N GLY A 74 23.38 -9.90 -2.54
CA GLY A 74 22.58 -10.24 -1.37
C GLY A 74 22.48 -9.11 -0.33
N ALA A 75 23.17 -8.00 -0.53
CA ALA A 75 22.97 -6.79 0.28
C ALA A 75 21.68 -6.08 -0.13
N SER A 76 21.08 -5.33 0.81
CA SER A 76 19.92 -4.49 0.55
C SER A 76 20.21 -3.07 1.00
N ILE A 77 19.64 -2.10 0.28
CA ILE A 77 19.60 -0.69 0.64
C ILE A 77 18.14 -0.24 0.73
N GLU A 78 17.90 0.82 1.49
CA GLU A 78 16.60 1.49 1.55
C GLU A 78 16.63 2.75 0.69
N CYS A 79 15.71 2.83 -0.27
CA CYS A 79 15.47 4.01 -1.09
C CYS A 79 14.15 4.65 -0.67
N MET A 80 13.99 5.94 -0.92
CA MET A 80 12.75 6.68 -0.68
C MET A 80 12.16 7.12 -2.00
N VAL A 81 10.84 7.06 -2.14
CA VAL A 81 10.08 7.59 -3.28
C VAL A 81 8.94 8.42 -2.74
N THR A 82 8.73 9.62 -3.26
CA THR A 82 7.58 10.44 -2.90
C THR A 82 6.39 10.07 -3.79
N ILE A 83 5.28 9.66 -3.18
CA ILE A 83 4.03 9.29 -3.85
C ILE A 83 2.92 10.17 -3.28
N GLU A 84 2.21 10.93 -4.12
CA GLU A 84 1.19 11.90 -3.69
C GLU A 84 1.68 12.86 -2.57
N GLY A 85 2.97 13.20 -2.60
CA GLY A 85 3.61 14.05 -1.60
C GLY A 85 3.97 13.34 -0.28
N VAL A 86 3.81 12.03 -0.18
CA VAL A 86 4.17 11.21 0.99
C VAL A 86 5.37 10.35 0.68
N ASP A 87 6.35 10.32 1.57
CA ASP A 87 7.57 9.52 1.40
C ASP A 87 7.31 8.04 1.71
N ALA A 88 7.58 7.19 0.73
CA ALA A 88 7.42 5.74 0.79
C ALA A 88 8.78 5.04 0.76
N PRO A 89 9.12 4.20 1.75
CA PRO A 89 10.37 3.46 1.77
C PRO A 89 10.29 2.22 0.88
N TYR A 90 11.39 1.98 0.13
CA TYR A 90 11.60 0.83 -0.73
C TYR A 90 12.86 0.07 -0.36
N THR A 91 12.78 -1.24 -0.37
CA THR A 91 13.95 -2.11 -0.23
C THR A 91 14.44 -2.53 -1.62
N VAL A 92 15.69 -2.22 -1.92
CA VAL A 92 16.39 -2.67 -3.12
C VAL A 92 17.41 -3.74 -2.71
N THR A 93 17.24 -4.97 -3.22
CA THR A 93 18.11 -6.10 -2.89
C THR A 93 18.95 -6.49 -4.10
N PHE A 94 20.27 -6.40 -4.00
CA PHE A 94 21.18 -6.71 -5.08
C PHE A 94 21.30 -8.21 -5.33
N THR A 95 20.92 -8.66 -6.54
CA THR A 95 20.95 -10.08 -6.92
C THR A 95 22.19 -10.45 -7.74
N THR A 96 22.78 -9.49 -8.44
CA THR A 96 24.04 -9.63 -9.17
C THR A 96 24.80 -8.32 -9.11
N VAL A 97 26.10 -8.40 -8.79
CA VAL A 97 27.01 -7.25 -8.84
C VAL A 97 28.29 -7.68 -9.54
N THR A 98 28.60 -7.05 -10.66
CA THR A 98 29.82 -7.21 -11.45
C THR A 98 30.29 -5.83 -11.94
N ASP A 99 31.50 -5.74 -12.46
CA ASP A 99 32.08 -4.47 -12.97
C ASP A 99 31.22 -3.86 -14.11
N ASP A 100 30.49 -4.68 -14.86
CA ASP A 100 29.74 -4.26 -16.03
C ASP A 100 28.20 -4.35 -15.87
N ASN A 101 27.70 -4.96 -14.76
CA ASN A 101 26.27 -5.18 -14.62
C ASN A 101 25.84 -5.30 -13.15
N VAL A 102 24.83 -4.54 -12.78
CA VAL A 102 24.16 -4.60 -11.47
C VAL A 102 22.71 -5.01 -11.71
N LYS A 103 22.27 -6.05 -11.00
CA LYS A 103 20.85 -6.47 -10.97
C LYS A 103 20.33 -6.42 -9.56
N PHE A 104 19.10 -6.00 -9.41
CA PHE A 104 18.46 -5.90 -8.12
C PHE A 104 16.96 -6.15 -8.23
N ASP A 105 16.37 -6.55 -7.12
CA ASP A 105 14.93 -6.65 -6.92
C ASP A 105 14.46 -5.45 -6.10
N ILE A 106 13.31 -4.88 -6.47
CA ILE A 106 12.69 -3.74 -5.80
C ILE A 106 11.42 -4.23 -5.13
N SER A 107 11.23 -3.86 -3.87
CA SER A 107 9.98 -4.09 -3.14
C SER A 107 9.66 -2.93 -2.21
N PRO A 108 8.40 -2.56 -1.99
CA PRO A 108 8.06 -1.60 -0.95
C PRO A 108 8.47 -2.18 0.41
N ALA A 109 9.01 -1.34 1.29
CA ALA A 109 9.34 -1.72 2.66
C ALA A 109 8.12 -1.67 3.59
N GLN A 110 7.11 -0.87 3.22
CA GLN A 110 5.82 -0.76 3.90
C GLN A 110 4.68 -0.90 2.88
N ALA A 111 3.50 -1.27 3.32
CA ALA A 111 2.31 -1.30 2.47
C ALA A 111 1.91 0.12 2.04
N ILE A 112 1.65 0.30 0.75
CA ILE A 112 1.15 1.54 0.16
C ILE A 112 -0.32 1.30 -0.19
N ILE A 113 -1.22 2.00 0.47
CA ILE A 113 -2.67 1.75 0.43
C ILE A 113 -3.35 3.00 -0.12
N SER A 114 -4.09 2.87 -1.21
CA SER A 114 -4.90 3.98 -1.74
C SER A 114 -6.10 4.23 -0.84
N THR A 115 -6.24 5.45 -0.35
CA THR A 115 -7.36 5.88 0.50
C THR A 115 -8.69 5.73 -0.24
N ASP A 116 -8.76 6.11 -1.51
CA ASP A 116 -9.98 5.96 -2.33
C ASP A 116 -10.44 4.49 -2.43
N LYS A 117 -9.49 3.56 -2.61
CA LYS A 117 -9.83 2.13 -2.67
C LYS A 117 -10.34 1.58 -1.34
N VAL A 118 -9.83 2.10 -0.23
CA VAL A 118 -10.34 1.74 1.10
C VAL A 118 -11.75 2.29 1.30
N VAL A 119 -11.99 3.53 0.90
CA VAL A 119 -13.32 4.15 0.93
C VAL A 119 -14.31 3.32 0.10
N ASP A 120 -13.96 2.99 -1.14
CA ASP A 120 -14.80 2.15 -2.02
C ASP A 120 -15.10 0.78 -1.39
N TYR A 121 -14.09 0.16 -0.77
CA TYR A 121 -14.27 -1.12 -0.07
C TYR A 121 -15.26 -1.00 1.08
N LEU A 122 -15.15 0.02 1.93
CA LEU A 122 -16.05 0.22 3.06
C LEU A 122 -17.48 0.52 2.62
N VAL A 123 -17.66 1.34 1.59
CA VAL A 123 -18.96 1.64 1.00
C VAL A 123 -19.60 0.38 0.40
N GLN A 124 -18.80 -0.44 -0.30
CA GLN A 124 -19.28 -1.72 -0.86
C GLN A 124 -19.71 -2.69 0.25
N GLU A 125 -18.89 -2.85 1.30
CA GLU A 125 -19.22 -3.69 2.46
C GLU A 125 -20.51 -3.24 3.16
N ALA A 126 -20.70 -1.94 3.31
CA ALA A 126 -21.94 -1.37 3.88
C ALA A 126 -23.14 -1.66 2.98
N THR A 127 -23.00 -1.50 1.67
CA THR A 127 -24.05 -1.77 0.68
C THR A 127 -24.45 -3.25 0.68
N ASP A 128 -23.50 -4.16 0.77
CA ASP A 128 -23.73 -5.61 0.82
C ASP A 128 -24.45 -6.02 2.12
N GLN A 129 -24.33 -5.22 3.18
CA GLN A 129 -25.09 -5.38 4.42
C GLN A 129 -26.47 -4.69 4.38
N GLY A 130 -26.85 -4.10 3.26
CA GLY A 130 -28.15 -3.44 3.05
C GLY A 130 -28.21 -2.00 3.58
N ILE A 131 -27.04 -1.36 3.81
CA ILE A 131 -26.94 0.04 4.19
C ILE A 131 -26.85 0.86 2.90
N GLU A 132 -27.92 1.55 2.54
CA GLU A 132 -27.94 2.41 1.35
C GLU A 132 -27.36 3.79 1.66
N ALA A 133 -26.71 4.42 0.66
CA ALA A 133 -26.10 5.74 0.76
C ALA A 133 -25.07 5.86 1.90
N ALA A 134 -24.25 4.81 2.10
CA ALA A 134 -23.09 4.89 2.97
C ALA A 134 -21.98 5.72 2.32
N GLU A 135 -21.27 6.52 3.11
CA GLU A 135 -20.05 7.22 2.75
C GLU A 135 -18.96 6.86 3.75
N ALA A 136 -17.71 6.92 3.36
CA ALA A 136 -16.58 6.66 4.25
C ALA A 136 -15.51 7.74 4.11
N ASP A 137 -14.78 7.99 5.19
CA ASP A 137 -13.66 8.91 5.26
C ASP A 137 -12.51 8.24 6.00
N CYS A 138 -11.34 8.16 5.35
CA CYS A 138 -10.11 7.59 5.89
C CYS A 138 -8.98 8.63 6.05
N GLY A 139 -9.31 9.92 6.00
CA GLY A 139 -8.37 11.02 6.08
C GLY A 139 -8.16 11.73 4.74
N GLU A 140 -7.36 12.81 4.77
CA GLU A 140 -7.16 13.69 3.61
C GLU A 140 -6.04 13.22 2.67
N ASP A 141 -5.17 12.30 3.12
CA ASP A 141 -4.06 11.80 2.32
C ASP A 141 -4.56 10.81 1.24
N ALA A 142 -4.07 10.94 0.02
CA ALA A 142 -4.43 10.05 -1.10
C ALA A 142 -3.95 8.61 -0.88
N ILE A 143 -2.88 8.45 -0.08
CA ILE A 143 -2.30 7.16 0.28
C ILE A 143 -2.05 7.05 1.79
N ILE A 144 -2.11 5.82 2.29
CA ILE A 144 -1.73 5.44 3.65
C ILE A 144 -0.53 4.51 3.57
N ILE A 145 0.55 4.84 4.29
CA ILE A 145 1.76 3.99 4.35
C ILE A 145 1.82 3.37 5.73
N GLN A 146 1.83 2.05 5.80
CA GLN A 146 1.74 1.29 7.05
C GLN A 146 2.48 -0.05 6.97
N ASP A 147 2.99 -0.51 8.11
CA ASP A 147 3.55 -1.87 8.22
C ASP A 147 2.42 -2.92 8.19
N PRO A 148 2.70 -4.13 7.65
CA PRO A 148 1.81 -5.26 7.84
C PRO A 148 1.50 -5.53 9.32
N ASP A 149 0.31 -6.04 9.60
CA ASP A 149 -0.24 -6.29 10.95
C ASP A 149 -0.55 -5.04 11.78
N THR A 150 -0.31 -3.82 11.28
CA THR A 150 -0.78 -2.57 11.90
C THR A 150 -2.24 -2.27 11.55
N THR A 151 -2.81 -1.28 12.22
CA THR A 151 -4.20 -0.86 12.02
C THR A 151 -4.30 0.64 11.82
N PHE A 152 -5.30 1.06 11.04
CA PHE A 152 -5.70 2.47 10.90
C PHE A 152 -7.22 2.60 10.96
N GLY A 153 -7.69 3.82 11.22
CA GLY A 153 -9.12 4.11 11.41
C GLY A 153 -9.72 4.83 10.20
N CYS A 154 -11.00 4.53 9.95
CA CYS A 154 -11.86 5.30 9.04
C CYS A 154 -13.19 5.59 9.74
N THR A 155 -13.91 6.59 9.27
CA THR A 155 -15.27 6.88 9.73
C THR A 155 -16.26 6.51 8.63
N LEU A 156 -17.25 5.69 8.96
CA LEU A 156 -18.36 5.31 8.07
C LEU A 156 -19.60 6.13 8.43
N TYR A 157 -20.18 6.81 7.46
CA TYR A 157 -21.39 7.61 7.58
C TYR A 157 -22.58 6.83 6.99
N MET A 158 -23.65 6.73 7.75
CA MET A 158 -24.85 5.97 7.40
C MET A 158 -26.10 6.85 7.64
N GLY A 159 -26.32 7.82 6.77
CA GLY A 159 -27.31 8.86 6.97
C GLY A 159 -26.95 9.77 8.15
N ASP A 160 -27.76 9.76 9.21
CA ASP A 160 -27.50 10.57 10.42
C ASP A 160 -26.61 9.85 11.47
N GLU A 161 -26.21 8.61 11.21
CA GLU A 161 -25.36 7.81 12.10
C GLU A 161 -23.93 7.75 11.57
N THR A 162 -22.96 7.77 12.48
CA THR A 162 -21.54 7.60 12.17
C THR A 162 -20.98 6.44 12.98
N GLN A 163 -20.05 5.71 12.36
CA GLN A 163 -19.36 4.60 13.01
C GLN A 163 -17.86 4.65 12.69
N ASP A 164 -17.04 4.61 13.72
CA ASP A 164 -15.61 4.41 13.55
C ASP A 164 -15.35 2.94 13.23
N VAL A 165 -14.59 2.70 12.18
CA VAL A 165 -14.15 1.38 11.74
C VAL A 165 -12.64 1.31 11.76
N VAL A 166 -12.11 0.16 12.15
CA VAL A 166 -10.68 -0.11 12.18
C VAL A 166 -10.35 -1.15 11.14
N LEU A 167 -9.34 -0.85 10.31
CA LEU A 167 -8.82 -1.76 9.32
C LEU A 167 -7.42 -2.22 9.71
N ARG A 168 -7.11 -3.48 9.41
CA ARG A 168 -5.80 -4.07 9.60
C ARG A 168 -5.14 -4.30 8.25
N VAL A 169 -3.88 -3.87 8.13
CA VAL A 169 -3.01 -4.18 6.99
C VAL A 169 -2.58 -5.64 7.08
N LYS A 170 -2.74 -6.40 6.00
CA LYS A 170 -2.45 -7.84 5.97
C LYS A 170 -1.07 -8.17 5.40
N ASP A 171 -0.63 -7.41 4.42
CA ASP A 171 0.60 -7.67 3.67
C ASP A 171 1.15 -6.38 3.05
N LEU A 172 2.34 -6.50 2.45
CA LEU A 172 3.00 -5.40 1.73
C LEU A 172 2.31 -5.01 0.42
N ASP A 173 1.40 -5.85 -0.08
CA ASP A 173 0.60 -5.53 -1.28
C ASP A 173 -0.55 -4.55 -0.97
N GLY A 174 -0.69 -4.11 0.29
CA GLY A 174 -1.70 -3.17 0.71
C GLY A 174 -3.09 -3.79 0.90
N THR A 175 -3.16 -5.12 1.05
CA THR A 175 -4.42 -5.79 1.39
C THR A 175 -4.86 -5.36 2.78
N VAL A 176 -6.12 -4.95 2.92
CA VAL A 176 -6.72 -4.57 4.20
C VAL A 176 -7.93 -5.43 4.54
N ALA A 177 -8.25 -5.53 5.82
CA ALA A 177 -9.47 -6.17 6.29
C ALA A 177 -10.00 -5.46 7.53
N LEU A 178 -11.31 -5.51 7.76
CA LEU A 178 -11.91 -5.01 9.00
C LEU A 178 -11.31 -5.74 10.20
N ASP A 179 -10.87 -4.97 11.18
CA ASP A 179 -10.37 -5.49 12.47
C ASP A 179 -11.56 -5.71 13.41
N SER A 180 -11.72 -6.93 13.93
CA SER A 180 -12.89 -7.38 14.70
C SER A 180 -12.54 -7.66 16.15
#